data_4722fda5448ebdc428f2968ac05e5be2
#
_entry.id   4722fda5448ebdc428f2968ac05e5be2
#
_cell.length_a   1.000
_cell.length_b   1.000
_cell.length_c   1.000
_cell.angle_alpha   90.00
_cell.angle_beta   90.00
_cell.angle_gamma   90.00
#
_symmetry.space_group_name_H-M   'P 1'
#
loop_
_entity.id
_entity.type
_entity.pdbx_description
1 polymer ?
#
loop_
_entity_poly.entity_id
_entity_poly.type
_entity_poly.pdbx_seq_one_letter_code
_entity_poly.pdbx_strand_id
1 'polypeptide(L)'
;MNITQDKQKLIGILTIIVMAAQGLNSANASERNNLSTKPVVVTSQASQEALSVSTEEKLKKFENKGSLTDGELKELLYLVGFRGNDLKEAWAVAKKESNGQPIRFNGNTKTGDNSYGIFQINMIGMLGPDRRDKFDLVTNSDLLNPVINAQIAFHMSDGGKDWSAWKGMTPRTKSLMKNFPE
;
A
#
# COMPACT_ATOMS: atom_id res chain seq x y z
N MET A 1 12.68 -4.84 -24.28
CA MET A 1 11.94 -4.76 -23.01
C MET A 1 10.61 -4.10 -23.31
N ASN A 2 9.50 -4.76 -23.07
CA ASN A 2 8.22 -4.42 -23.69
C ASN A 2 7.41 -3.50 -22.75
N ILE A 3 7.38 -2.20 -23.04
CA ILE A 3 6.72 -1.14 -22.27
C ILE A 3 5.22 -1.43 -21.99
N THR A 4 4.61 -2.28 -22.79
CA THR A 4 3.21 -2.67 -22.67
C THR A 4 2.95 -3.66 -21.52
N GLN A 5 3.91 -4.52 -21.18
CA GLN A 5 3.79 -5.47 -20.06
C GLN A 5 3.94 -4.77 -18.70
N ASP A 6 4.82 -3.77 -18.60
CA ASP A 6 5.00 -3.02 -17.34
C ASP A 6 3.76 -2.21 -16.96
N LYS A 7 3.02 -1.70 -17.96
CA LYS A 7 1.75 -0.99 -17.71
C LYS A 7 0.64 -1.91 -17.20
N GLN A 8 0.57 -3.14 -17.69
CA GLN A 8 -0.45 -4.11 -17.23
C GLN A 8 -0.17 -4.62 -15.81
N LYS A 9 1.10 -4.72 -15.40
CA LYS A 9 1.50 -5.12 -14.04
C LYS A 9 1.10 -4.08 -13.00
N LEU A 10 1.32 -2.81 -13.30
CA LEU A 10 0.91 -1.71 -12.41
C LEU A 10 -0.62 -1.63 -12.25
N ILE A 11 -1.38 -1.90 -13.31
CA ILE A 11 -2.84 -1.98 -13.29
C ILE A 11 -3.33 -3.15 -12.43
N GLY A 12 -2.65 -4.30 -12.43
CA GLY A 12 -2.99 -5.46 -11.62
C GLY A 12 -2.94 -5.19 -10.12
N ILE A 13 -1.89 -4.52 -9.63
CA ILE A 13 -1.74 -4.16 -8.21
C ILE A 13 -2.79 -3.12 -7.81
N LEU A 14 -3.06 -2.14 -8.67
CA LEU A 14 -4.07 -1.11 -8.40
C LEU A 14 -5.50 -1.69 -8.39
N THR A 15 -5.80 -2.68 -9.23
CA THR A 15 -7.09 -3.38 -9.25
C THR A 15 -7.34 -4.14 -7.96
N ILE A 16 -6.31 -4.74 -7.36
CA ILE A 16 -6.41 -5.41 -6.05
C ILE A 16 -6.76 -4.40 -4.94
N ILE A 17 -6.18 -3.21 -4.97
CA ILE A 17 -6.44 -2.15 -3.97
C ILE A 17 -7.88 -1.62 -4.10
N VAL A 18 -8.39 -1.45 -5.33
CA VAL A 18 -9.76 -0.97 -5.57
C VAL A 18 -10.80 -2.02 -5.17
N MET A 19 -10.54 -3.32 -5.38
CA MET A 19 -11.46 -4.39 -4.96
C MET A 19 -11.55 -4.55 -3.44
N ALA A 20 -10.47 -4.33 -2.70
CA ALA A 20 -10.50 -4.36 -1.23
C ALA A 20 -11.37 -3.24 -0.63
N ALA A 21 -11.48 -2.08 -1.32
CA ALA A 21 -12.36 -0.99 -0.90
C ALA A 21 -13.85 -1.20 -1.24
N GLN A 22 -14.19 -2.14 -2.12
CA GLN A 22 -15.56 -2.44 -2.53
C GLN A 22 -16.22 -3.61 -1.78
N GLY A 23 -15.48 -4.32 -0.93
CA GLY A 23 -15.93 -5.55 -0.25
C GLY A 23 -16.94 -5.37 0.88
N LEU A 24 -17.56 -4.21 1.09
CA LEU A 24 -18.44 -3.94 2.21
C LEU A 24 -19.90 -3.61 1.86
N ASN A 25 -20.36 -3.87 0.62
CA ASN A 25 -21.77 -3.63 0.29
C ASN A 25 -22.37 -4.78 -0.55
N SER A 26 -22.42 -5.98 0.01
CA SER A 26 -23.28 -7.06 -0.53
C SER A 26 -23.85 -7.91 0.59
N ALA A 27 -24.89 -7.40 1.22
CA ALA A 27 -25.81 -8.23 2.01
C ALA A 27 -27.23 -7.67 1.90
N ASN A 28 -28.11 -8.46 1.27
CA ASN A 28 -29.56 -8.51 1.38
C ASN A 28 -30.39 -7.33 0.88
N ALA A 29 -30.89 -7.44 -0.35
CA ALA A 29 -32.16 -6.85 -0.74
C ALA A 29 -33.19 -7.96 -0.97
N SER A 30 -33.98 -8.25 0.05
CA SER A 30 -35.29 -8.88 -0.10
C SER A 30 -36.35 -7.80 -0.08
N GLU A 31 -37.21 -7.86 -1.08
CA GLU A 31 -38.32 -6.99 -1.46
C GLU A 31 -39.08 -6.32 -0.32
N ARG A 32 -39.34 -5.00 -0.45
CA ARG A 32 -40.72 -4.44 -0.37
C ARG A 32 -40.75 -3.05 -1.00
N ASN A 33 -41.67 -2.86 -1.94
CA ASN A 33 -42.09 -1.61 -2.55
C ASN A 33 -42.41 -0.53 -1.50
N ASN A 34 -41.74 0.62 -1.57
CA ASN A 34 -42.36 1.90 -1.24
C ASN A 34 -41.57 3.04 -1.92
N LEU A 35 -42.25 3.82 -2.71
CA LEU A 35 -41.76 5.05 -3.37
C LEU A 35 -41.27 6.04 -2.31
N SER A 36 -39.96 6.27 -2.25
CA SER A 36 -39.38 7.47 -1.68
C SER A 36 -38.13 7.78 -2.48
N THR A 37 -38.21 8.80 -3.31
CA THR A 37 -37.13 9.30 -4.17
C THR A 37 -36.05 9.96 -3.31
N LYS A 38 -35.07 9.17 -2.82
CA LYS A 38 -33.78 9.71 -2.43
C LYS A 38 -32.86 9.72 -3.66
N PRO A 39 -32.11 10.81 -3.92
CA PRO A 39 -31.17 10.81 -5.03
C PRO A 39 -30.12 9.73 -4.80
N VAL A 40 -30.12 8.70 -5.63
CA VAL A 40 -29.01 7.75 -5.74
C VAL A 40 -27.88 8.55 -6.36
N VAL A 41 -26.85 8.84 -5.57
CA VAL A 41 -25.60 9.39 -6.09
C VAL A 41 -24.93 8.28 -6.91
N VAL A 42 -25.28 8.21 -8.18
CA VAL A 42 -24.57 7.39 -9.17
C VAL A 42 -23.25 8.12 -9.42
N THR A 43 -22.23 7.78 -8.63
CA THR A 43 -20.86 8.16 -8.97
C THR A 43 -20.52 7.39 -10.23
N SER A 44 -20.52 8.05 -11.38
CA SER A 44 -20.35 7.41 -12.67
C SER A 44 -18.98 6.72 -12.73
N GLN A 45 -18.89 5.57 -13.39
CA GLN A 45 -17.61 4.87 -13.65
C GLN A 45 -16.56 5.83 -14.20
N ALA A 46 -16.93 6.77 -15.06
CA ALA A 46 -16.05 7.81 -15.59
C ALA A 46 -15.40 8.69 -14.50
N SER A 47 -16.11 9.00 -13.42
CA SER A 47 -15.55 9.80 -12.32
C SER A 47 -14.54 8.99 -11.48
N GLN A 48 -14.76 7.69 -11.31
CA GLN A 48 -13.85 6.80 -10.61
C GLN A 48 -12.57 6.55 -11.44
N GLU A 49 -12.71 6.39 -12.74
CA GLU A 49 -11.60 6.19 -13.67
C GLU A 49 -10.72 7.44 -13.78
N ALA A 50 -11.31 8.62 -13.87
CA ALA A 50 -10.57 9.89 -13.85
C ALA A 50 -9.83 10.11 -12.53
N LEU A 51 -10.40 9.72 -11.39
CA LEU A 51 -9.76 9.82 -10.09
C LEU A 51 -8.59 8.83 -9.94
N SER A 52 -8.71 7.62 -10.48
CA SER A 52 -7.64 6.62 -10.48
C SER A 52 -6.45 7.05 -11.34
N VAL A 53 -6.68 7.55 -12.54
CA VAL A 53 -5.64 8.09 -13.44
C VAL A 53 -4.88 9.25 -12.78
N SER A 54 -5.60 10.18 -12.12
CA SER A 54 -4.97 11.28 -11.38
C SER A 54 -4.11 10.80 -10.20
N THR A 55 -4.49 9.71 -9.53
CA THR A 55 -3.71 9.14 -8.42
C THR A 55 -2.45 8.42 -8.92
N GLU A 56 -2.55 7.67 -10.01
CA GLU A 56 -1.41 7.03 -10.66
C GLU A 56 -0.35 8.04 -11.11
N GLU A 57 -0.76 9.14 -11.72
CA GLU A 57 0.15 10.21 -12.12
C GLU A 57 0.89 10.82 -10.93
N LYS A 58 0.20 11.01 -9.80
CA LYS A 58 0.82 11.51 -8.57
C LYS A 58 1.80 10.51 -7.93
N LEU A 59 1.55 9.20 -8.07
CA LEU A 59 2.44 8.15 -7.58
C LEU A 59 3.74 8.05 -8.38
N LYS A 60 3.73 8.33 -9.68
CA LYS A 60 4.93 8.28 -10.56
C LYS A 60 6.11 9.10 -10.04
N LYS A 61 5.85 10.23 -9.38
CA LYS A 61 6.93 11.07 -8.80
C LYS A 61 7.74 10.36 -7.72
N PHE A 62 7.20 9.27 -7.14
CA PHE A 62 7.86 8.51 -6.08
C PHE A 62 8.62 7.29 -6.58
N GLU A 63 8.29 6.71 -7.75
CA GLU A 63 8.79 5.41 -8.23
C GLU A 63 10.30 5.22 -8.18
N ASN A 64 11.06 6.29 -8.42
CA ASN A 64 12.52 6.26 -8.47
C ASN A 64 13.20 7.05 -7.35
N LYS A 65 12.46 7.40 -6.29
CA LYS A 65 13.04 8.14 -5.17
C LYS A 65 13.89 7.24 -4.28
N GLY A 66 15.16 7.59 -4.13
CA GLY A 66 16.09 6.94 -3.22
C GLY A 66 15.95 7.39 -1.76
N SER A 67 15.26 8.52 -1.52
CA SER A 67 14.97 9.05 -0.18
C SER A 67 13.63 9.77 -0.17
N LEU A 68 12.97 9.78 0.97
CA LEU A 68 11.72 10.49 1.21
C LEU A 68 11.87 11.35 2.48
N THR A 69 11.39 12.58 2.41
CA THR A 69 11.11 13.38 3.60
C THR A 69 9.91 12.81 4.35
N ASP A 70 9.69 13.22 5.59
CA ASP A 70 8.55 12.77 6.40
C ASP A 70 7.21 13.15 5.77
N GLY A 71 7.12 14.34 5.15
CA GLY A 71 5.95 14.79 4.41
C GLY A 71 5.72 13.99 3.12
N GLU A 72 6.77 13.67 2.36
CA GLU A 72 6.67 12.84 1.17
C GLU A 72 6.27 11.40 1.49
N LEU A 73 6.76 10.84 2.59
CA LEU A 73 6.33 9.54 3.08
C LEU A 73 4.83 9.57 3.43
N LYS A 74 4.36 10.59 4.15
CA LYS A 74 2.93 10.79 4.45
C LYS A 74 2.10 10.87 3.17
N GLU A 75 2.54 11.69 2.18
CA GLU A 75 1.84 11.85 0.91
C GLU A 75 1.76 10.53 0.13
N LEU A 76 2.87 9.80 0.01
CA LEU A 76 2.90 8.50 -0.65
C LEU A 76 1.90 7.53 0.00
N LEU A 77 1.92 7.39 1.31
CA LEU A 77 1.03 6.49 2.04
C LEU A 77 -0.45 6.89 1.88
N TYR A 78 -0.73 8.21 1.88
CA TYR A 78 -2.07 8.71 1.58
C TYR A 78 -2.52 8.36 0.16
N LEU A 79 -1.66 8.54 -0.84
CA LEU A 79 -1.97 8.20 -2.24
C LEU A 79 -2.20 6.70 -2.44
N VAL A 80 -1.48 5.86 -1.71
CA VAL A 80 -1.64 4.39 -1.73
C VAL A 80 -2.97 3.94 -1.11
N GLY A 81 -3.55 4.71 -0.18
CA GLY A 81 -4.87 4.39 0.36
C GLY A 81 -5.00 4.45 1.88
N PHE A 82 -3.92 4.61 2.64
CA PHE A 82 -4.02 4.77 4.08
C PHE A 82 -4.74 6.06 4.47
N ARG A 83 -5.59 6.04 5.49
CA ARG A 83 -6.40 7.19 5.92
C ARG A 83 -6.41 7.34 7.45
N GLY A 84 -6.63 8.57 7.91
CA GLY A 84 -6.86 8.86 9.31
C GLY A 84 -5.79 8.28 10.25
N ASN A 85 -6.20 7.50 11.25
CA ASN A 85 -5.27 6.86 12.18
C ASN A 85 -4.43 5.76 11.52
N ASP A 86 -4.99 5.01 10.55
CA ASP A 86 -4.25 3.96 9.82
C ASP A 86 -3.08 4.56 9.02
N LEU A 87 -3.23 5.78 8.49
CA LEU A 87 -2.14 6.52 7.84
C LEU A 87 -1.03 6.89 8.83
N LYS A 88 -1.39 7.32 10.03
CA LYS A 88 -0.45 7.66 11.09
C LYS A 88 0.31 6.43 11.60
N GLU A 89 -0.38 5.31 11.72
CA GLU A 89 0.22 4.02 12.08
C GLU A 89 1.16 3.50 10.98
N ALA A 90 0.73 3.52 9.72
CA ALA A 90 1.56 3.12 8.58
C ALA A 90 2.85 3.94 8.50
N TRP A 91 2.75 5.26 8.67
CA TRP A 91 3.91 6.15 8.72
C TRP A 91 4.86 5.76 9.85
N ALA A 92 4.35 5.51 11.05
CA ALA A 92 5.17 5.13 12.20
C ALA A 92 5.83 3.74 12.03
N VAL A 93 5.13 2.77 11.41
CA VAL A 93 5.71 1.47 11.06
C VAL A 93 6.84 1.64 10.06
N ALA A 94 6.63 2.40 8.97
CA ALA A 94 7.67 2.68 7.98
C ALA A 94 8.91 3.37 8.61
N LYS A 95 8.69 4.32 9.52
CA LYS A 95 9.77 4.97 10.28
C LYS A 95 10.50 3.99 11.20
N LYS A 96 9.79 3.06 11.83
CA LYS A 96 10.38 2.01 12.67
C LYS A 96 11.26 1.05 11.85
N GLU A 97 10.79 0.62 10.68
CA GLU A 97 11.42 -0.42 9.86
C GLU A 97 12.65 0.09 9.09
N SER A 98 12.54 1.23 8.44
CA SER A 98 13.58 1.74 7.55
C SER A 98 13.95 3.21 7.77
N ASN A 99 13.34 3.88 8.74
CA ASN A 99 13.30 5.34 8.83
C ASN A 99 12.66 6.01 7.59
N GLY A 100 11.76 5.30 6.91
CA GLY A 100 11.10 5.75 5.69
C GLY A 100 12.00 5.74 4.44
N GLN A 101 13.11 4.98 4.46
CA GLN A 101 14.07 4.95 3.36
C GLN A 101 13.69 3.89 2.30
N PRO A 102 13.44 4.29 1.04
CA PRO A 102 13.03 3.37 -0.02
C PRO A 102 14.09 2.32 -0.37
N ILE A 103 15.35 2.72 -0.45
CA ILE A 103 16.47 1.85 -0.86
C ILE A 103 17.06 1.03 0.28
N ARG A 104 16.36 0.96 1.44
CA ARG A 104 16.84 0.18 2.57
C ARG A 104 16.79 -1.31 2.26
N PHE A 105 17.92 -1.98 2.43
CA PHE A 105 18.06 -3.42 2.31
C PHE A 105 18.70 -4.00 3.57
N ASN A 106 18.12 -5.08 4.11
CA ASN A 106 18.70 -5.88 5.18
C ASN A 106 18.82 -7.34 4.69
N GLY A 107 20.05 -7.75 4.36
CA GLY A 107 20.38 -9.08 3.83
C GLY A 107 20.97 -10.02 4.88
N ASN A 108 20.69 -9.84 6.17
CA ASN A 108 21.23 -10.68 7.22
C ASN A 108 20.48 -12.03 7.32
N THR A 109 20.83 -12.95 6.43
CA THR A 109 20.23 -14.29 6.37
C THR A 109 20.44 -15.12 7.61
N LYS A 110 21.47 -14.81 8.45
CA LYS A 110 21.71 -15.49 9.73
C LYS A 110 20.62 -15.20 10.76
N THR A 111 19.99 -14.03 10.68
CA THR A 111 18.89 -13.64 11.55
C THR A 111 17.52 -13.81 10.91
N GLY A 112 17.44 -14.43 9.71
CA GLY A 112 16.20 -14.64 8.98
C GLY A 112 15.72 -13.39 8.24
N ASP A 113 16.65 -12.47 7.89
CA ASP A 113 16.33 -11.25 7.18
C ASP A 113 16.81 -11.28 5.73
N ASN A 114 15.91 -10.95 4.83
CA ASN A 114 16.15 -10.60 3.43
C ASN A 114 15.10 -9.54 3.05
N SER A 115 15.19 -8.37 3.68
CA SER A 115 14.11 -7.39 3.77
C SER A 115 14.41 -6.15 2.96
N TYR A 116 13.39 -5.61 2.26
CA TYR A 116 13.53 -4.55 1.27
C TYR A 116 12.59 -3.38 1.52
N GLY A 117 13.08 -2.19 1.26
CA GLY A 117 12.31 -0.95 1.10
C GLY A 117 11.77 -0.36 2.38
N ILE A 118 10.78 0.51 2.23
CA ILE A 118 10.21 1.35 3.30
C ILE A 118 9.70 0.50 4.46
N PHE A 119 8.95 -0.55 4.17
CA PHE A 119 8.34 -1.43 5.16
C PHE A 119 9.17 -2.68 5.48
N GLN A 120 10.40 -2.79 4.94
CA GLN A 120 11.26 -3.95 5.17
C GLN A 120 10.52 -5.28 4.92
N ILE A 121 9.91 -5.40 3.74
CA ILE A 121 9.19 -6.62 3.36
C ILE A 121 10.19 -7.75 3.21
N ASN A 122 10.05 -8.80 4.05
CA ASN A 122 11.00 -9.91 4.09
C ASN A 122 10.75 -10.90 2.94
N MET A 123 11.81 -11.26 2.22
CA MET A 123 11.79 -12.15 1.05
C MET A 123 12.65 -13.40 1.27
N ILE A 124 12.87 -13.80 2.54
CA ILE A 124 13.70 -14.95 2.86
C ILE A 124 13.03 -16.28 2.51
N GLY A 125 13.83 -17.26 2.07
CA GLY A 125 13.35 -18.62 1.79
C GLY A 125 12.14 -18.64 0.85
N MET A 126 11.12 -19.41 1.18
CA MET A 126 9.88 -19.54 0.38
C MET A 126 9.03 -18.27 0.36
N LEU A 127 9.19 -17.36 1.33
CA LEU A 127 8.46 -16.07 1.28
C LEU A 127 8.78 -15.26 0.01
N GLY A 128 10.01 -15.37 -0.50
CA GLY A 128 10.43 -14.66 -1.70
C GLY A 128 9.64 -15.09 -2.94
N PRO A 129 9.70 -16.36 -3.37
CA PRO A 129 8.89 -16.87 -4.48
C PRO A 129 7.39 -16.60 -4.32
N ASP A 130 6.82 -16.94 -3.15
CA ASP A 130 5.37 -16.78 -2.90
C ASP A 130 4.91 -15.33 -3.02
N ARG A 131 5.71 -14.37 -2.52
CA ARG A 131 5.39 -12.94 -2.62
C ARG A 131 5.61 -12.39 -4.02
N ARG A 132 6.64 -12.86 -4.74
CA ARG A 132 6.82 -12.45 -6.14
C ARG A 132 5.64 -12.89 -6.99
N ASP A 133 5.19 -14.12 -6.84
CA ASP A 133 4.02 -14.66 -7.55
C ASP A 133 2.76 -13.88 -7.16
N LYS A 134 2.50 -13.73 -5.87
CA LYS A 134 1.31 -13.04 -5.36
C LYS A 134 1.21 -11.59 -5.82
N PHE A 135 2.33 -10.86 -5.89
CA PHE A 135 2.37 -9.43 -6.19
C PHE A 135 2.96 -9.10 -7.55
N ASP A 136 3.12 -10.10 -8.42
CA ASP A 136 3.64 -9.97 -9.78
C ASP A 136 4.99 -9.21 -9.84
N LEU A 137 5.89 -9.54 -8.91
CA LEU A 137 7.22 -8.96 -8.87
C LEU A 137 8.18 -9.78 -9.74
N VAL A 138 9.00 -9.12 -10.57
CA VAL A 138 10.02 -9.78 -11.37
C VAL A 138 11.21 -10.21 -10.50
N THR A 139 11.60 -9.33 -9.58
CA THR A 139 12.71 -9.55 -8.66
C THR A 139 12.37 -9.04 -7.25
N ASN A 140 13.14 -9.46 -6.25
CA ASN A 140 13.01 -8.89 -4.90
C ASN A 140 13.36 -7.39 -4.87
N SER A 141 14.21 -6.92 -5.81
CA SER A 141 14.63 -5.50 -5.90
C SER A 141 13.50 -4.57 -6.31
N ASP A 142 12.41 -5.09 -6.89
CA ASP A 142 11.22 -4.29 -7.22
C ASP A 142 10.62 -3.64 -5.95
N LEU A 143 10.84 -4.27 -4.78
CA LEU A 143 10.47 -3.73 -3.48
C LEU A 143 11.28 -2.51 -3.02
N LEU A 144 12.34 -2.11 -3.76
CA LEU A 144 13.04 -0.85 -3.53
C LEU A 144 12.32 0.33 -4.20
N ASN A 145 11.36 0.06 -5.08
CA ASN A 145 10.41 1.08 -5.55
C ASN A 145 9.45 1.42 -4.40
N PRO A 146 9.43 2.67 -3.91
CA PRO A 146 8.62 3.06 -2.75
C PRO A 146 7.12 2.90 -2.97
N VAL A 147 6.64 3.05 -4.20
CA VAL A 147 5.22 2.88 -4.53
C VAL A 147 4.82 1.41 -4.39
N ILE A 148 5.56 0.50 -5.03
CA ILE A 148 5.32 -0.95 -4.95
C ILE A 148 5.39 -1.42 -3.50
N ASN A 149 6.41 -1.01 -2.76
CA ASN A 149 6.59 -1.38 -1.36
C ASN A 149 5.42 -0.94 -0.48
N ALA A 150 4.97 0.32 -0.63
CA ALA A 150 3.85 0.86 0.12
C ALA A 150 2.51 0.19 -0.24
N GLN A 151 2.27 -0.11 -1.52
CA GLN A 151 1.07 -0.81 -1.99
C GLN A 151 0.99 -2.23 -1.43
N ILE A 152 2.11 -2.96 -1.44
CA ILE A 152 2.18 -4.30 -0.86
C ILE A 152 1.96 -4.25 0.66
N ALA A 153 2.54 -3.27 1.35
CA ALA A 153 2.32 -3.08 2.78
C ALA A 153 0.85 -2.74 3.09
N PHE A 154 0.19 -1.92 2.27
CA PHE A 154 -1.24 -1.65 2.38
C PHE A 154 -2.08 -2.93 2.29
N HIS A 155 -1.79 -3.77 1.28
CA HIS A 155 -2.46 -5.06 1.13
C HIS A 155 -2.17 -6.01 2.31
N MET A 156 -0.90 -6.14 2.74
CA MET A 156 -0.50 -7.06 3.81
C MET A 156 -1.03 -6.64 5.18
N SER A 157 -1.31 -5.36 5.38
CA SER A 157 -1.85 -4.81 6.63
C SER A 157 -3.37 -4.66 6.66
N ASP A 158 -4.09 -5.17 5.65
CA ASP A 158 -5.53 -4.94 5.50
C ASP A 158 -5.88 -3.44 5.61
N GLY A 159 -5.20 -2.62 4.81
CA GLY A 159 -5.40 -1.17 4.80
C GLY A 159 -4.88 -0.44 6.06
N GLY A 160 -4.03 -1.08 6.86
CA GLY A 160 -3.49 -0.53 8.10
C GLY A 160 -4.13 -1.07 9.38
N LYS A 161 -5.06 -2.02 9.28
CA LYS A 161 -5.79 -2.59 10.43
C LYS A 161 -5.05 -3.74 11.09
N ASP A 162 -4.19 -4.45 10.36
CA ASP A 162 -3.40 -5.56 10.87
C ASP A 162 -1.90 -5.35 10.62
N TRP A 163 -1.16 -5.07 11.69
CA TRP A 163 0.29 -4.92 11.68
C TRP A 163 1.03 -6.14 12.24
N SER A 164 0.39 -7.31 12.33
CA SER A 164 1.00 -8.55 12.88
C SER A 164 2.26 -8.96 12.15
N ALA A 165 2.31 -8.80 10.81
CA ALA A 165 3.49 -9.04 9.99
C ALA A 165 4.72 -8.19 10.38
N TRP A 166 4.51 -7.09 11.09
CA TRP A 166 5.53 -6.16 11.61
C TRP A 166 5.60 -6.16 13.14
N LYS A 167 5.17 -7.25 13.79
CA LYS A 167 5.11 -7.41 15.25
C LYS A 167 4.13 -6.46 15.94
N GLY A 168 3.14 -5.96 15.21
CA GLY A 168 2.09 -5.08 15.72
C GLY A 168 2.58 -3.69 16.10
N MET A 169 1.72 -2.97 16.82
CA MET A 169 1.98 -1.60 17.29
C MET A 169 2.81 -1.61 18.58
N THR A 170 4.11 -1.78 18.43
CA THR A 170 5.06 -1.79 19.56
C THR A 170 5.12 -0.42 20.28
N PRO A 171 5.65 -0.35 21.53
CA PRO A 171 5.86 0.93 22.22
C PRO A 171 6.69 1.93 21.38
N ARG A 172 7.71 1.44 20.65
CA ARG A 172 8.50 2.27 19.73
C ARG A 172 7.66 2.83 18.60
N THR A 173 6.81 1.99 17.97
CA THR A 173 5.91 2.44 16.89
C THR A 173 4.96 3.51 17.41
N LYS A 174 4.32 3.29 18.57
CA LYS A 174 3.42 4.26 19.19
C LYS A 174 4.12 5.59 19.54
N SER A 175 5.39 5.52 19.97
CA SER A 175 6.18 6.73 20.21
C SER A 175 6.45 7.52 18.93
N LEU A 176 6.74 6.83 17.81
CA LEU A 176 6.96 7.49 16.52
C LEU A 176 5.71 8.19 15.98
N MET A 177 4.51 7.70 16.28
CA MET A 177 3.26 8.37 15.88
C MET A 177 3.16 9.82 16.39
N LYS A 178 3.86 10.17 17.47
CA LYS A 178 3.88 11.55 17.98
C LYS A 178 4.60 12.53 17.06
N ASN A 179 5.46 12.02 16.18
CA ASN A 179 6.24 12.78 15.21
C ASN A 179 5.60 12.78 13.81
N PHE A 180 4.36 12.27 13.69
CA PHE A 180 3.65 12.27 12.42
C PHE A 180 3.50 13.71 11.90
N PRO A 181 3.86 14.00 10.64
CA PRO A 181 3.76 15.35 10.09
C PRO A 181 2.29 15.80 10.02
N GLU A 182 2.05 17.06 10.39
CA GLU A 182 0.73 17.70 10.29
C GLU A 182 0.22 17.84 8.86
#